data_cffcb12804b49f9801c9977b1af47a19
#
_entry.id   cffcb12804b49f9801c9977b1af47a19
#
_cell.length_a   1.000
_cell.length_b   1.000
_cell.length_c   1.000
_cell.angle_alpha   90.00
_cell.angle_beta   90.00
_cell.angle_gamma   90.00
#
_symmetry.space_group_name_H-M   'P 1'
#
loop_
_entity.id
_entity.type
_entity.pdbx_description
1 polymer ?
#
loop_
_entity_poly.entity_id
_entity_poly.type
_entity_poly.pdbx_seq_one_letter_code
_entity_poly.pdbx_strand_id
1 'polypeptide(L)'
;MKICNMPTAYVLLNSDLGSDSSIIKEIKPILEAEDVKFEIQGVYGVYDIVLKLSSDNAENLRSIITNKIRKISKVQSTLTMMVIEEQENL
;
A
#
# COMPACT_ATOMS: atom_id res chain seq x y z
N MET A 1 -10.76 18.82 -17.06
CA MET A 1 -10.45 18.42 -16.61
C MET A 1 -9.59 18.13 -15.85
N LYS A 2 -9.15 17.78 -15.64
CA LYS A 2 -8.50 17.33 -15.06
C LYS A 2 -8.11 16.83 -14.13
N ILE A 3 -8.02 16.93 -14.09
CA ILE A 3 -7.95 16.10 -13.13
C ILE A 3 -6.73 15.93 -12.43
N CYS A 4 -6.74 15.93 -11.19
CA CYS A 4 -5.64 15.79 -10.42
C CYS A 4 -5.24 14.39 -10.32
N ASN A 5 -4.16 14.05 -10.85
CA ASN A 5 -3.71 12.71 -10.81
C ASN A 5 -2.75 12.54 -9.71
N MET A 6 -3.22 12.08 -8.59
CA MET A 6 -2.32 11.74 -7.51
C MET A 6 -1.72 10.40 -7.82
N PRO A 7 -0.40 10.26 -7.71
CA PRO A 7 0.22 8.94 -7.83
C PRO A 7 -0.40 7.96 -6.85
N THR A 8 -0.65 6.77 -7.35
CA THR A 8 -1.31 5.72 -6.57
C THR A 8 -0.55 4.42 -6.72
N ALA A 9 -0.42 3.69 -5.63
CA ALA A 9 0.22 2.38 -5.64
C ALA A 9 -0.68 1.38 -4.96
N TYR A 10 -0.72 0.18 -5.50
CA TYR A 10 -1.34 -0.96 -4.82
C TYR A 10 -0.23 -1.87 -4.34
N VAL A 11 -0.28 -2.23 -3.09
CA VAL A 11 0.73 -3.11 -2.50
C VAL A 11 0.01 -4.34 -1.98
N LEU A 12 0.41 -5.49 -2.46
CA LEU A 12 -0.16 -6.76 -2.02
C LEU A 12 0.85 -7.42 -1.10
N LEU A 13 0.40 -7.85 0.05
CA LEU A 13 1.30 -8.37 1.07
C LEU A 13 0.91 -9.79 1.44
N ASN A 14 1.92 -10.62 1.64
CA ASN A 14 1.73 -11.90 2.29
C ASN A 14 2.31 -11.82 3.69
N SER A 15 1.60 -12.36 4.63
CA SER A 15 2.03 -12.34 6.02
C SER A 15 2.38 -13.73 6.49
N ASP A 16 3.08 -13.80 7.59
CA ASP A 16 3.24 -15.06 8.30
C ASP A 16 1.88 -15.55 8.72
N LEU A 17 1.76 -16.83 8.89
CA LEU A 17 0.51 -17.46 9.22
C LEU A 17 -0.16 -16.80 10.42
N GLY A 18 -1.34 -16.31 10.24
CA GLY A 18 -2.11 -15.68 11.29
C GLY A 18 -1.68 -14.30 11.69
N SER A 19 -0.79 -13.65 10.93
CA SER A 19 -0.26 -12.35 11.30
C SER A 19 -0.88 -11.17 10.61
N ASP A 20 -1.87 -11.39 9.77
CA ASP A 20 -2.44 -10.29 8.97
C ASP A 20 -3.02 -9.16 9.83
N SER A 21 -3.73 -9.50 10.89
CA SER A 21 -4.27 -8.48 11.80
C SER A 21 -3.19 -7.67 12.45
N SER A 22 -2.11 -8.32 12.88
CA SER A 22 -0.97 -7.67 13.49
C SER A 22 -0.32 -6.71 12.53
N ILE A 23 -0.16 -7.12 11.29
CA ILE A 23 0.48 -6.30 10.28
C ILE A 23 -0.37 -5.07 9.99
N ILE A 24 -1.67 -5.23 9.87
CA ILE A 24 -2.57 -4.11 9.65
C ILE A 24 -2.45 -3.09 10.78
N LYS A 25 -2.37 -3.57 12.00
CA LYS A 25 -2.22 -2.70 13.16
C LYS A 25 -0.90 -1.94 13.16
N GLU A 26 0.15 -2.55 12.62
CA GLU A 26 1.44 -1.90 12.52
C GLU A 26 1.48 -0.87 11.40
N ILE A 27 0.84 -1.17 10.29
CA ILE A 27 0.88 -0.31 9.12
C ILE A 27 0.11 0.99 9.34
N LYS A 28 -1.03 0.93 9.98
CA LYS A 28 -1.89 2.10 10.13
C LYS A 28 -1.17 3.30 10.73
N PRO A 29 -0.51 3.20 11.87
CA PRO A 29 0.16 4.38 12.43
C PRO A 29 1.31 4.87 11.56
N ILE A 30 1.97 3.97 10.85
CA ILE A 30 3.04 4.36 9.95
C ILE A 30 2.49 5.25 8.84
N LEU A 31 1.38 4.85 8.26
CA LEU A 31 0.80 5.61 7.16
C LEU A 31 0.13 6.89 7.63
N GLU A 32 -0.44 6.86 8.80
CA GLU A 32 -1.04 8.07 9.37
C GLU A 32 0.00 9.14 9.60
N ALA A 33 1.22 8.75 9.95
CA ALA A 33 2.29 9.69 10.18
C ALA A 33 2.88 10.24 8.89
N GLU A 34 2.63 9.60 7.75
CA GLU A 34 3.28 9.96 6.50
C GLU A 34 2.47 10.88 5.61
N ASP A 35 1.33 11.28 6.01
CA ASP A 35 0.51 12.21 5.24
C ASP A 35 0.17 11.67 3.84
N VAL A 36 -0.25 10.43 3.79
CA VAL A 36 -0.71 9.82 2.55
C VAL A 36 -2.12 9.31 2.76
N LYS A 37 -2.87 9.21 1.69
CA LYS A 37 -4.17 8.57 1.73
C LYS A 37 -3.99 7.09 1.58
N PHE A 38 -4.70 6.31 2.36
CA PHE A 38 -4.52 4.87 2.28
C PHE A 38 -5.82 4.12 2.58
N GLU A 39 -5.89 2.92 2.06
CA GLU A 39 -6.95 1.96 2.37
C GLU A 39 -6.28 0.62 2.55
N ILE A 40 -6.66 -0.11 3.59
CA ILE A 40 -6.10 -1.41 3.88
C ILE A 40 -7.22 -2.40 4.01
N GLN A 41 -7.09 -3.54 3.35
CA GLN A 41 -8.08 -4.61 3.48
C GLN A 41 -7.41 -5.95 3.60
N GLY A 42 -7.90 -6.78 4.52
CA GLY A 42 -7.54 -8.18 4.56
C GLY A 42 -8.36 -8.90 3.51
N VAL A 43 -7.75 -9.82 2.80
CA VAL A 43 -8.42 -10.54 1.72
C VAL A 43 -8.06 -12.01 1.79
N TYR A 44 -8.83 -12.83 1.09
CA TYR A 44 -8.47 -14.22 0.88
C TYR A 44 -7.91 -14.36 -0.52
N GLY A 45 -6.90 -15.20 -0.67
CA GLY A 45 -6.36 -15.47 -1.99
C GLY A 45 -4.86 -15.66 -1.93
N VAL A 46 -4.20 -15.36 -3.02
CA VAL A 46 -2.76 -15.50 -3.11
C VAL A 46 -2.07 -14.55 -2.15
N TYR A 47 -2.67 -13.40 -1.93
CA TYR A 47 -2.16 -12.43 -0.97
C TYR A 47 -3.16 -12.26 0.17
N ASP A 48 -2.69 -11.81 1.30
CA ASP A 48 -3.49 -11.69 2.50
C ASP A 48 -3.98 -10.29 2.76
N ILE A 49 -3.26 -9.29 2.27
CA ILE A 49 -3.58 -7.90 2.54
C ILE A 49 -3.41 -7.10 1.26
N VAL A 50 -4.36 -6.23 0.99
CA VAL A 50 -4.28 -5.27 -0.11
C VAL A 50 -4.21 -3.88 0.48
N LEU A 51 -3.22 -3.12 0.06
CA LEU A 51 -3.00 -1.78 0.53
C LEU A 51 -3.03 -0.84 -0.67
N LYS A 52 -3.83 0.20 -0.60
CA LYS A 52 -3.86 1.23 -1.63
C LYS A 52 -3.32 2.51 -1.03
N LEU A 53 -2.33 3.10 -1.68
CA LEU A 53 -1.70 4.32 -1.20
C LEU A 53 -1.77 5.39 -2.27
N SER A 54 -2.05 6.62 -1.87
CA SER A 54 -2.03 7.75 -2.77
C SER A 54 -1.31 8.91 -2.12
N SER A 55 -0.50 9.60 -2.89
CA SER A 55 0.22 10.76 -2.41
C SER A 55 0.39 11.72 -3.58
N ASP A 56 0.70 12.96 -3.32
CA ASP A 56 0.99 13.90 -4.38
C ASP A 56 2.43 13.76 -4.89
N ASN A 57 3.18 12.81 -4.37
CA ASN A 57 4.60 12.64 -4.74
C ASN A 57 4.91 11.16 -4.88
N ALA A 58 5.25 10.73 -6.08
CA ALA A 58 5.54 9.32 -6.35
C ALA A 58 6.79 8.83 -5.61
N GLU A 59 7.77 9.70 -5.45
CA GLU A 59 8.97 9.33 -4.71
C GLU A 59 8.66 9.04 -3.25
N ASN A 60 7.75 9.81 -2.70
CA ASN A 60 7.32 9.59 -1.33
C ASN A 60 6.65 8.23 -1.19
N LEU A 61 5.81 7.85 -2.15
CA LEU A 61 5.19 6.53 -2.13
C LEU A 61 6.23 5.42 -2.17
N ARG A 62 7.19 5.54 -3.06
CA ARG A 62 8.24 4.53 -3.17
C ARG A 62 9.03 4.42 -1.89
N SER A 63 9.35 5.54 -1.29
CA SER A 63 10.11 5.57 -0.05
C SER A 63 9.35 4.89 1.07
N ILE A 64 8.07 5.16 1.21
CA ILE A 64 7.24 4.54 2.24
C ILE A 64 7.19 3.03 2.05
N ILE A 65 6.96 2.59 0.84
CA ILE A 65 6.87 1.16 0.56
C ILE A 65 8.20 0.47 0.84
N THR A 66 9.28 1.03 0.33
CA THR A 66 10.58 0.40 0.44
C THR A 66 11.14 0.46 1.86
N ASN A 67 10.99 1.58 2.51
CA ASN A 67 11.68 1.80 3.78
C ASN A 67 10.84 1.52 5.00
N LYS A 68 9.54 1.43 4.84
CA LYS A 68 8.66 1.23 5.99
C LYS A 68 7.83 -0.03 5.90
N ILE A 69 7.14 -0.22 4.81
CA ILE A 69 6.25 -1.38 4.70
C ILE A 69 7.02 -2.67 4.55
N ARG A 70 8.00 -2.69 3.68
CA ARG A 70 8.76 -3.92 3.43
C ARG A 70 9.61 -4.33 4.61
N LYS A 71 9.80 -3.45 5.58
CA LYS A 71 10.62 -3.75 6.75
C LYS A 71 9.83 -4.26 7.93
N ILE A 72 8.52 -4.39 7.80
CA ILE A 72 7.72 -4.97 8.87
C ILE A 72 8.03 -6.46 8.95
N SER A 73 8.40 -6.90 10.12
CA SER A 73 9.01 -8.22 10.28
C SER A 73 8.11 -9.37 9.90
N LYS A 74 6.82 -9.23 9.99
CA LYS A 74 5.90 -10.33 9.71
C LYS A 74 5.42 -10.35 8.27
N VAL A 75 5.88 -9.41 7.46
CA VAL A 75 5.57 -9.40 6.04
C VAL A 75 6.55 -10.32 5.33
N GLN A 76 6.04 -11.35 4.67
CA GLN A 76 6.88 -12.31 4.00
C GLN A 76 7.23 -11.88 2.59
N SER A 77 6.28 -11.34 1.88
CA SER A 77 6.55 -10.88 0.53
C SER A 77 5.62 -9.73 0.17
N THR A 78 6.06 -8.92 -0.75
CA THR A 78 5.27 -7.77 -1.22
C THR A 78 5.29 -7.74 -2.73
N LEU A 79 4.19 -7.29 -3.30
CA LEU A 79 4.11 -7.01 -4.72
C LEU A 79 3.55 -5.60 -4.84
N THR A 80 4.30 -4.72 -5.49
CA THR A 80 3.90 -3.33 -5.63
C THR A 80 3.53 -3.05 -7.07
N MET A 81 2.39 -2.42 -7.26
CA MET A 81 1.96 -2.01 -8.58
C MET A 81 1.71 -0.53 -8.55
N MET A 82 2.46 0.23 -9.34
CA MET A 82 2.26 1.67 -9.43
C MET A 82 1.31 1.94 -10.57
N VAL A 83 0.33 2.78 -10.31
CA VAL A 83 -0.60 3.17 -11.37
C VAL A 83 0.13 4.14 -12.29
N ILE A 84 0.24 3.78 -13.56
CA ILE A 84 0.94 4.61 -14.51
C ILE A 84 0.01 5.65 -15.07
N GLU A 85 -1.22 5.25 -15.31
CA GLU A 85 -2.14 6.14 -15.96
C GLU A 85 -3.55 5.74 -15.60
N GLU A 86 -4.36 6.68 -15.18
CA GLU A 86 -5.71 6.37 -14.88
C GLU A 86 -6.52 6.40 -16.15
N GLN A 87 -7.22 5.30 -16.41
CA GLN A 87 -8.02 5.22 -17.58
C GLN A 87 -9.41 5.60 -17.22
N GLU A 88 -9.96 6.55 -17.92
CA GLU A 88 -11.31 6.85 -17.72
C GLU A 88 -12.13 5.98 -18.51
N ASN A 89 -13.18 5.48 -17.94
CA ASN A 89 -14.04 4.67 -18.67
C ASN A 89 -14.88 5.46 -19.49
N LEU A 90 -14.90 5.21 -20.65
CA LEU A 90 -15.62 6.02 -21.57
C LEU A 90 -16.99 5.51 -21.88
#